data_b8b2cd7b2714a169438ce25955e7f776
#
_entry.id   b8b2cd7b2714a169438ce25955e7f776
#
_cell.length_a   1.000
_cell.length_b   1.000
_cell.length_c   1.000
_cell.angle_alpha   90.00
_cell.angle_beta   90.00
_cell.angle_gamma   90.00
#
_symmetry.space_group_name_H-M   'P 1'
#
loop_
_entity.id
_entity.type
_entity.pdbx_description
1 polymer ?
#
loop_
_entity_poly.entity_id
_entity_poly.type
_entity_poly.pdbx_seq_one_letter_code
_entity_poly.pdbx_strand_id
1 'polypeptide(L)'
;SRGLGDVYKRQMYNGILPVFKERGLTSHDVVFKLRKILKMKKIGHTGTLDPEVDGVLPICLGNATRVSDYVMEMGKTYKAEVTLGVSTTTEDQTGDTLEVKGIDKDDVTERDIDQTLEKFLGVIEQIPPMYSSVKVKGKKLYEYARNNEEVERPVRHVPVSYTHLR
;
A
#
# COMPACT_ATOMS: atom_id res chain seq x y z
N SER A 1 34.02 37.78 2.67
CA SER A 1 34.28 36.39 3.08
C SER A 1 32.97 35.64 3.18
N ARG A 2 32.64 34.87 2.17
CA ARG A 2 31.54 33.90 2.26
C ARG A 2 32.02 32.77 3.16
N GLY A 3 31.50 32.74 4.38
CA GLY A 3 31.98 31.87 5.44
C GLY A 3 31.79 30.39 5.11
N LEU A 4 32.74 29.56 5.58
CA LEU A 4 32.70 28.09 5.58
C LEU A 4 31.39 27.48 6.12
N GLY A 5 30.54 28.25 6.79
CA GLY A 5 29.22 27.84 7.26
C GLY A 5 28.16 27.55 6.16
N ASP A 6 28.35 28.04 4.93
CA ASP A 6 27.42 27.79 3.84
C ASP A 6 27.69 26.48 3.08
N VAL A 7 28.88 25.91 3.21
CA VAL A 7 29.26 24.64 2.55
C VAL A 7 28.62 23.44 3.27
N TYR A 8 28.41 23.52 4.59
CA TYR A 8 27.74 22.45 5.36
C TYR A 8 26.22 22.42 5.22
N LYS A 9 25.59 23.44 4.60
CA LYS A 9 24.14 23.56 4.48
C LYS A 9 23.49 22.74 3.37
N ARG A 10 24.25 21.98 2.59
CA ARG A 10 23.70 21.13 1.52
C ARG A 10 24.20 19.69 1.58
N GLN A 11 24.09 19.05 2.74
CA GLN A 11 24.17 17.58 2.73
C GLN A 11 22.94 17.05 1.99
N MET A 12 23.13 16.72 0.71
CA MET A 12 22.14 15.99 -0.07
C MET A 12 22.32 14.50 0.21
N TYR A 13 21.38 13.93 0.94
CA TYR A 13 21.34 12.49 1.12
C TYR A 13 20.93 11.82 -0.18
N ASN A 14 21.59 10.71 -0.53
CA ASN A 14 21.25 9.90 -1.69
C ASN A 14 21.19 8.44 -1.22
N GLY A 15 20.06 7.79 -1.46
CA GLY A 15 19.87 6.40 -1.07
C GLY A 15 18.42 6.08 -0.80
N ILE A 16 18.19 4.86 -0.37
CA ILE A 16 16.87 4.36 0.03
C ILE A 16 16.85 4.24 1.54
N LEU A 17 15.88 4.89 2.17
CA LEU A 17 15.66 4.90 3.60
C LEU A 17 14.40 4.07 3.90
N PRO A 18 14.50 2.92 4.59
CA PRO A 18 13.33 2.23 5.10
C PRO A 18 12.77 3.00 6.30
N VAL A 19 11.50 3.37 6.22
CA VAL A 19 10.81 4.11 7.28
C VAL A 19 9.61 3.30 7.73
N PHE A 20 9.46 3.09 9.02
CA PHE A 20 8.24 2.54 9.58
C PHE A 20 7.16 3.63 9.56
N LYS A 21 6.13 3.44 8.74
CA LYS A 21 4.96 4.30 8.70
C LYS A 21 3.96 3.85 9.75
N GLU A 22 3.63 4.69 10.68
CA GLU A 22 2.59 4.45 11.67
C GLU A 22 1.20 4.62 11.07
N ARG A 23 0.18 4.04 11.70
CA ARG A 23 -1.23 4.27 11.40
C ARG A 23 -1.58 5.75 11.60
N GLY A 24 -2.60 6.22 10.89
CA GLY A 24 -3.06 7.60 10.91
C GLY A 24 -2.26 8.56 10.02
N LEU A 25 -1.17 8.10 9.38
CA LEU A 25 -0.39 8.89 8.42
C LEU A 25 -0.57 8.35 7.01
N THR A 26 -0.70 9.24 6.03
CA THR A 26 -0.54 8.87 4.62
C THR A 26 0.94 8.68 4.28
N SER A 27 1.22 7.92 3.21
CA SER A 27 2.60 7.82 2.68
C SER A 27 3.17 9.18 2.29
N HIS A 28 2.32 10.12 1.87
CA HIS A 28 2.72 11.48 1.53
C HIS A 28 3.09 12.31 2.75
N ASP A 29 2.41 12.13 3.89
CA ASP A 29 2.74 12.81 5.15
C ASP A 29 4.15 12.43 5.62
N VAL A 30 4.53 11.16 5.45
CA VAL A 30 5.90 10.72 5.75
C VAL A 30 6.92 11.46 4.89
N VAL A 31 6.68 11.57 3.59
CA VAL A 31 7.54 12.34 2.67
C VAL A 31 7.61 13.80 3.09
N PHE A 32 6.47 14.40 3.43
CA PHE A 32 6.41 15.81 3.85
C PHE A 32 7.21 16.05 5.15
N LYS A 33 7.06 15.19 6.15
CA LYS A 33 7.84 15.26 7.39
C LYS A 33 9.34 15.11 7.11
N LEU A 34 9.74 14.13 6.29
CA LEU A 34 11.15 13.93 5.93
C LEU A 34 11.74 15.10 5.15
N ARG A 35 10.98 15.73 4.26
CA ARG A 35 11.43 16.96 3.56
C ARG A 35 11.79 18.08 4.54
N LYS A 36 11.01 18.23 5.62
CA LYS A 36 11.29 19.21 6.68
C LYS A 36 12.51 18.83 7.51
N ILE A 37 12.61 17.57 7.94
CA ILE A 37 13.70 17.07 8.80
C ILE A 37 15.03 17.15 8.05
N LEU A 38 15.07 16.61 6.83
CA LEU A 38 16.30 16.53 6.04
C LEU A 38 16.61 17.81 5.25
N LYS A 39 15.70 18.79 5.26
CA LYS A 39 15.76 20.04 4.49
C LYS A 39 16.01 19.80 2.99
N MET A 40 15.44 18.72 2.46
CA MET A 40 15.56 18.29 1.08
C MET A 40 14.19 18.27 0.38
N LYS A 41 14.16 18.71 -0.89
CA LYS A 41 12.92 18.67 -1.71
C LYS A 41 12.77 17.33 -2.45
N LYS A 42 13.89 16.75 -2.91
CA LYS A 42 13.88 15.55 -3.75
C LYS A 42 13.79 14.29 -2.89
N ILE A 43 12.58 13.97 -2.48
CA ILE A 43 12.21 12.79 -1.67
C ILE A 43 10.90 12.24 -2.22
N GLY A 44 10.83 10.92 -2.41
CA GLY A 44 9.64 10.19 -2.86
C GLY A 44 9.51 8.85 -2.19
N HIS A 45 8.28 8.34 -2.05
CA HIS A 45 8.01 6.99 -1.55
C HIS A 45 7.88 6.00 -2.71
N THR A 46 8.08 4.71 -2.43
CA THR A 46 8.06 3.61 -3.41
C THR A 46 6.85 2.70 -3.19
N GLY A 47 5.70 3.26 -3.14
CA GLY A 47 4.44 2.55 -2.92
C GLY A 47 3.56 3.29 -1.94
N THR A 48 2.28 2.96 -1.94
CA THR A 48 1.30 3.58 -1.04
C THR A 48 0.88 2.57 0.01
N LEU A 49 0.98 2.98 1.27
CA LEU A 49 0.31 2.34 2.39
C LEU A 49 -0.87 3.24 2.79
N ASP A 50 -2.03 2.65 2.97
CA ASP A 50 -3.22 3.36 3.41
C ASP A 50 -3.02 3.96 4.81
N PRO A 51 -3.78 4.99 5.19
CA PRO A 51 -3.63 5.64 6.50
C PRO A 51 -3.75 4.65 7.66
N GLU A 52 -4.68 3.71 7.58
CA GLU A 52 -4.95 2.71 8.63
C GLU A 52 -3.97 1.52 8.65
N VAL A 53 -3.04 1.50 7.71
CA VAL A 53 -2.02 0.44 7.60
C VAL A 53 -0.68 0.97 8.09
N ASP A 54 0.00 0.21 8.93
CA ASP A 54 1.38 0.43 9.32
C ASP A 54 2.33 -0.50 8.56
N GLY A 55 3.61 -0.16 8.56
CA GLY A 55 4.63 -1.00 7.93
C GLY A 55 5.82 -0.24 7.38
N VAL A 56 6.72 -0.98 6.76
CA VAL A 56 7.93 -0.43 6.16
C VAL A 56 7.60 0.25 4.84
N LEU A 57 7.85 1.54 4.77
CA LEU A 57 7.72 2.37 3.58
C LEU A 57 9.12 2.77 3.11
N PRO A 58 9.64 2.20 1.99
CA PRO A 58 10.92 2.64 1.46
C PRO A 58 10.80 4.04 0.86
N ILE A 59 11.69 4.93 1.27
CA ILE A 59 11.76 6.32 0.83
C ILE A 59 13.04 6.54 0.03
N CYS A 60 12.89 7.01 -1.18
CA CYS A 60 14.01 7.37 -2.04
C CYS A 60 14.43 8.83 -1.79
N LEU A 61 15.72 9.04 -1.51
CA LEU A 61 16.33 10.33 -1.24
C LEU A 61 17.23 10.74 -2.41
N GLY A 62 17.12 11.98 -2.83
CA GLY A 62 18.02 12.57 -3.85
C GLY A 62 17.99 11.81 -5.16
N ASN A 63 19.14 11.34 -5.64
CA ASN A 63 19.25 10.64 -6.92
C ASN A 63 18.57 9.26 -6.91
N ALA A 64 18.37 8.64 -5.74
CA ALA A 64 17.67 7.37 -5.64
C ALA A 64 16.18 7.45 -6.04
N THR A 65 15.58 8.63 -6.15
CA THR A 65 14.24 8.78 -6.71
C THR A 65 14.12 8.28 -8.16
N ARG A 66 15.23 8.10 -8.87
CA ARG A 66 15.25 7.55 -10.23
C ARG A 66 15.07 6.04 -10.29
N VAL A 67 15.29 5.35 -9.17
CA VAL A 67 15.12 3.89 -9.06
C VAL A 67 13.86 3.50 -8.29
N SER A 68 12.96 4.45 -8.01
CA SER A 68 11.72 4.21 -7.27
C SER A 68 10.86 3.12 -7.89
N ASP A 69 10.77 3.08 -9.22
CA ASP A 69 9.94 2.12 -9.94
C ASP A 69 10.47 0.69 -9.76
N TYR A 70 11.79 0.49 -9.82
CA TYR A 70 12.40 -0.81 -9.54
C TYR A 70 12.12 -1.29 -8.10
N VAL A 71 12.15 -0.36 -7.12
CA VAL A 71 11.81 -0.70 -5.73
C VAL A 71 10.33 -1.02 -5.57
N MET A 72 9.45 -0.35 -6.33
CA MET A 72 8.02 -0.67 -6.36
C MET A 72 7.71 -2.05 -6.94
N GLU A 73 8.53 -2.53 -7.87
CA GLU A 73 8.38 -3.86 -8.48
C GLU A 73 8.94 -4.99 -7.61
N MET A 74 9.71 -4.68 -6.56
CA MET A 74 10.21 -5.70 -5.63
C MET A 74 9.06 -6.40 -4.90
N GLY A 75 9.27 -7.67 -4.54
CA GLY A 75 8.32 -8.44 -3.74
C GLY A 75 7.96 -7.77 -2.42
N LYS A 76 6.73 -7.97 -1.99
CA LYS A 76 6.18 -7.41 -0.74
C LYS A 76 5.57 -8.52 0.10
N THR A 77 5.69 -8.38 1.41
CA THR A 77 5.05 -9.28 2.38
C THR A 77 4.05 -8.47 3.19
N TYR A 78 2.84 -8.98 3.31
CA TYR A 78 1.78 -8.38 4.10
C TYR A 78 1.38 -9.33 5.23
N LYS A 79 1.08 -8.76 6.39
CA LYS A 79 0.37 -9.44 7.46
C LYS A 79 -1.02 -8.81 7.53
N ALA A 80 -2.03 -9.61 7.30
CA ALA A 80 -3.42 -9.18 7.29
C ALA A 80 -4.24 -9.98 8.31
N GLU A 81 -5.27 -9.35 8.85
CA GLU A 81 -6.33 -9.98 9.63
C GLU A 81 -7.58 -10.01 8.75
N VAL A 82 -8.18 -11.18 8.62
CA VAL A 82 -9.41 -11.40 7.84
C VAL A 82 -10.51 -11.84 8.79
N THR A 83 -11.62 -11.11 8.80
CA THR A 83 -12.82 -11.45 9.55
C THR A 83 -13.85 -12.05 8.62
N LEU A 84 -14.26 -13.29 8.89
CA LEU A 84 -15.31 -13.97 8.12
C LEU A 84 -16.70 -13.50 8.56
N GLY A 85 -17.65 -13.54 7.63
CA GLY A 85 -19.06 -13.24 7.91
C GLY A 85 -19.45 -11.78 7.78
N VAL A 86 -18.53 -10.88 7.41
CA VAL A 86 -18.84 -9.46 7.21
C VAL A 86 -18.29 -9.00 5.87
N SER A 87 -19.10 -8.29 5.10
CA SER A 87 -18.64 -7.57 3.90
C SER A 87 -18.88 -6.08 4.04
N THR A 88 -18.01 -5.27 3.41
CA THR A 88 -18.05 -3.81 3.49
C THR A 88 -17.93 -3.16 2.12
N THR A 89 -18.33 -1.89 2.02
CA THR A 89 -18.31 -1.11 0.76
C THR A 89 -16.89 -0.87 0.22
N THR A 90 -15.88 -0.89 1.08
CA THR A 90 -14.47 -0.65 0.72
C THR A 90 -13.64 -1.94 0.64
N GLU A 91 -14.25 -3.09 0.94
CA GLU A 91 -13.57 -4.39 1.05
C GLU A 91 -12.51 -4.42 2.17
N ASP A 92 -12.56 -3.46 3.11
CA ASP A 92 -11.76 -3.38 4.33
C ASP A 92 -12.60 -2.94 5.54
N GLN A 93 -12.00 -2.84 6.71
CA GLN A 93 -12.69 -2.47 7.96
C GLN A 93 -13.21 -1.02 8.01
N THR A 94 -12.86 -0.16 7.05
CA THR A 94 -13.21 1.28 7.07
C THR A 94 -14.52 1.57 6.36
N GLY A 95 -15.04 0.62 5.58
CA GLY A 95 -16.29 0.79 4.82
C GLY A 95 -17.54 0.55 5.65
N ASP A 96 -18.66 1.04 5.13
CA ASP A 96 -19.98 0.71 5.68
C ASP A 96 -20.27 -0.79 5.49
N THR A 97 -20.87 -1.41 6.49
CA THR A 97 -21.25 -2.83 6.43
C THR A 97 -22.35 -3.04 5.40
N LEU A 98 -22.11 -3.94 4.45
CA LEU A 98 -23.09 -4.35 3.42
C LEU A 98 -23.89 -5.57 3.87
N GLU A 99 -23.20 -6.58 4.40
CA GLU A 99 -23.81 -7.85 4.78
C GLU A 99 -23.14 -8.39 6.03
N VAL A 100 -23.94 -8.98 6.91
CA VAL A 100 -23.47 -9.74 8.07
C VAL A 100 -24.10 -11.12 8.03
N LYS A 101 -23.25 -12.15 8.00
CA LYS A 101 -23.65 -13.55 8.06
C LYS A 101 -23.02 -14.17 9.30
N GLY A 102 -23.86 -14.69 10.21
CA GLY A 102 -23.37 -15.45 11.35
C GLY A 102 -22.56 -16.66 10.88
N ILE A 103 -21.40 -16.86 11.46
CA ILE A 103 -20.53 -18.02 11.20
C ILE A 103 -20.18 -18.60 12.55
N ASP A 104 -20.53 -19.86 12.78
CA ASP A 104 -20.11 -20.60 13.97
C ASP A 104 -18.68 -21.10 13.81
N LYS A 105 -17.98 -21.27 14.92
CA LYS A 105 -16.57 -21.72 14.92
C LYS A 105 -16.38 -23.08 14.25
N ASP A 106 -17.43 -23.91 14.25
CA ASP A 106 -17.38 -25.25 13.68
C ASP A 106 -17.71 -25.26 12.18
N ASP A 107 -18.17 -24.12 11.62
CA ASP A 107 -18.49 -23.99 10.19
C ASP A 107 -17.24 -23.94 9.31
N VAL A 108 -16.09 -23.54 9.85
CA VAL A 108 -14.84 -23.35 9.12
C VAL A 108 -13.68 -23.95 9.88
N THR A 109 -13.02 -24.93 9.30
CA THR A 109 -11.84 -25.56 9.87
C THR A 109 -10.55 -24.91 9.36
N GLU A 110 -9.43 -25.09 10.07
CA GLU A 110 -8.09 -24.66 9.59
C GLU A 110 -7.78 -25.27 8.21
N ARG A 111 -8.19 -26.51 7.99
CA ARG A 111 -8.01 -27.18 6.70
C ARG A 111 -8.75 -26.48 5.56
N ASP A 112 -9.96 -25.98 5.80
CA ASP A 112 -10.75 -25.24 4.80
C ASP A 112 -10.05 -23.92 4.46
N ILE A 113 -9.45 -23.26 5.47
CA ILE A 113 -8.68 -22.03 5.28
C ILE A 113 -7.43 -22.34 4.45
N ASP A 114 -6.64 -23.35 4.84
CA ASP A 114 -5.42 -23.71 4.12
C ASP A 114 -5.69 -24.07 2.66
N GLN A 115 -6.70 -24.91 2.40
CA GLN A 115 -7.13 -25.25 1.04
C GLN A 115 -7.58 -24.02 0.24
N THR A 116 -8.13 -23.03 0.90
CA THR A 116 -8.53 -21.78 0.27
C THR A 116 -7.32 -20.92 -0.05
N LEU A 117 -6.38 -20.81 0.88
CA LEU A 117 -5.13 -20.05 0.69
C LEU A 117 -4.27 -20.62 -0.44
N GLU A 118 -4.24 -21.95 -0.62
CA GLU A 118 -3.55 -22.59 -1.74
C GLU A 118 -4.02 -22.09 -3.11
N LYS A 119 -5.29 -21.72 -3.24
CA LYS A 119 -5.86 -21.17 -4.50
C LYS A 119 -5.32 -19.78 -4.84
N PHE A 120 -4.75 -19.10 -3.86
CA PHE A 120 -4.13 -17.78 -4.02
C PHE A 120 -2.61 -17.84 -4.24
N LEU A 121 -2.06 -19.02 -4.52
CA LEU A 121 -0.65 -19.17 -4.88
C LEU A 121 -0.47 -19.17 -6.40
N GLY A 122 0.71 -18.75 -6.84
CA GLY A 122 1.04 -18.67 -8.27
C GLY A 122 0.63 -17.33 -8.87
N VAL A 123 0.35 -17.32 -10.16
CA VAL A 123 -0.14 -16.12 -10.85
C VAL A 123 -1.65 -16.08 -10.74
N ILE A 124 -2.17 -15.14 -9.97
CA ILE A 124 -3.61 -14.96 -9.76
C ILE A 124 -4.12 -13.75 -10.53
N GLU A 125 -5.36 -13.81 -10.97
CA GLU A 125 -6.08 -12.67 -11.52
C GLU A 125 -6.67 -11.84 -10.39
N GLN A 126 -6.39 -10.54 -10.40
CA GLN A 126 -6.92 -9.57 -9.46
C GLN A 126 -7.68 -8.48 -10.20
N ILE A 127 -8.93 -8.26 -9.82
CA ILE A 127 -9.70 -7.07 -10.18
C ILE A 127 -9.56 -6.10 -9.00
N PRO A 128 -8.88 -4.95 -9.16
CA PRO A 128 -8.69 -4.01 -8.05
C PRO A 128 -10.05 -3.46 -7.57
N PRO A 129 -10.21 -3.22 -6.24
CA PRO A 129 -11.44 -2.62 -5.73
C PRO A 129 -11.61 -1.19 -6.25
N MET A 130 -12.87 -0.71 -6.26
CA MET A 130 -13.18 0.67 -6.69
C MET A 130 -12.48 1.70 -5.81
N TYR A 131 -12.35 1.44 -4.51
CA TYR A 131 -11.60 2.29 -3.58
C TYR A 131 -10.10 1.99 -3.62
N SER A 132 -9.48 2.13 -4.79
CA SER A 132 -8.03 1.94 -4.97
C SER A 132 -7.38 3.11 -5.70
N SER A 133 -6.05 3.19 -5.59
CA SER A 133 -5.22 4.19 -6.29
C SER A 133 -4.89 3.83 -7.74
N VAL A 134 -5.45 2.75 -8.27
CA VAL A 134 -5.26 2.31 -9.65
C VAL A 134 -5.84 3.35 -10.60
N LYS A 135 -5.09 3.73 -11.62
CA LYS A 135 -5.53 4.70 -12.62
C LYS A 135 -6.19 4.00 -13.81
N VAL A 136 -7.36 4.51 -14.20
CA VAL A 136 -8.07 4.13 -15.42
C VAL A 136 -8.45 5.42 -16.15
N LYS A 137 -8.13 5.53 -17.44
CA LYS A 137 -8.40 6.73 -18.25
C LYS A 137 -7.95 8.04 -17.58
N GLY A 138 -6.81 8.01 -16.87
CA GLY A 138 -6.21 9.18 -16.23
C GLY A 138 -6.71 9.55 -14.83
N LYS A 139 -7.84 9.01 -14.38
CA LYS A 139 -8.37 9.17 -13.02
C LYS A 139 -8.09 7.93 -12.19
N LYS A 140 -7.99 8.07 -10.87
CA LYS A 140 -7.90 6.93 -9.94
C LYS A 140 -9.26 6.31 -9.69
N LEU A 141 -9.33 4.98 -9.46
CA LEU A 141 -10.60 4.27 -9.25
C LEU A 141 -11.41 4.86 -8.10
N TYR A 142 -10.77 5.26 -6.99
CA TYR A 142 -11.50 5.88 -5.88
C TYR A 142 -12.16 7.24 -6.25
N GLU A 143 -11.67 7.95 -7.28
CA GLU A 143 -12.28 9.19 -7.76
C GLU A 143 -13.58 8.90 -8.53
N TYR A 144 -13.63 7.78 -9.28
CA TYR A 144 -14.87 7.29 -9.88
C TYR A 144 -15.87 6.84 -8.82
N ALA A 145 -15.41 6.06 -7.80
CA ALA A 145 -16.27 5.61 -6.71
C ALA A 145 -16.94 6.76 -5.96
N ARG A 146 -16.19 7.82 -5.63
CA ARG A 146 -16.72 9.00 -4.93
C ARG A 146 -17.73 9.79 -5.75
N ASN A 147 -17.64 9.73 -7.06
CA ASN A 147 -18.56 10.40 -7.97
C ASN A 147 -19.72 9.51 -8.41
N ASN A 148 -19.83 8.27 -7.89
CA ASN A 148 -20.77 7.25 -8.36
C ASN A 148 -20.68 7.02 -9.88
N GLU A 149 -19.49 7.14 -10.46
CA GLU A 149 -19.21 6.88 -11.87
C GLU A 149 -18.84 5.40 -12.04
N GLU A 150 -19.49 4.69 -12.95
CA GLU A 150 -19.09 3.33 -13.32
C GLU A 150 -17.89 3.36 -14.27
N VAL A 151 -16.94 2.46 -14.05
CA VAL A 151 -15.78 2.27 -14.92
C VAL A 151 -15.37 0.80 -14.93
N GLU A 152 -15.01 0.30 -16.10
CA GLU A 152 -14.45 -1.05 -16.23
C GLU A 152 -13.09 -1.12 -15.52
N ARG A 153 -12.97 -2.06 -14.59
CA ARG A 153 -11.75 -2.27 -13.81
C ARG A 153 -10.81 -3.22 -14.55
N PRO A 154 -9.51 -2.88 -14.66
CA PRO A 154 -8.55 -3.74 -15.34
C PRO A 154 -8.30 -5.02 -14.55
N VAL A 155 -8.22 -6.16 -15.24
CA VAL A 155 -7.70 -7.39 -14.66
C VAL A 155 -6.17 -7.30 -14.58
N ARG A 156 -5.60 -7.63 -13.44
CA ARG A 156 -4.16 -7.70 -13.21
C ARG A 156 -3.73 -9.10 -12.88
N HIS A 157 -2.58 -9.51 -13.37
CA HIS A 157 -1.96 -10.76 -13.01
C HIS A 157 -0.90 -10.49 -11.93
N VAL A 158 -1.15 -11.05 -10.74
CA VAL A 158 -0.31 -10.83 -9.56
C VAL A 158 0.37 -12.15 -9.18
N PRO A 159 1.71 -12.21 -9.18
CA PRO A 159 2.41 -13.38 -8.69
C PRO A 159 2.41 -13.40 -7.16
N VAL A 160 1.91 -14.49 -6.59
CA VAL A 160 1.90 -14.76 -5.15
C VAL A 160 2.77 -15.98 -4.88
N SER A 161 3.88 -15.80 -4.19
CA SER A 161 4.84 -16.89 -3.94
C SER A 161 4.60 -17.64 -2.63
N TYR A 162 3.89 -17.00 -1.68
CA TYR A 162 3.70 -17.56 -0.37
C TYR A 162 2.48 -16.97 0.34
N THR A 163 1.63 -17.84 0.85
CA THR A 163 0.48 -17.45 1.71
C THR A 163 0.27 -18.53 2.75
N HIS A 164 0.11 -18.19 4.02
CA HIS A 164 -0.17 -19.12 5.09
C HIS A 164 -0.95 -18.46 6.22
N LEU A 165 -1.70 -19.28 6.96
CA LEU A 165 -2.35 -18.89 8.20
C LEU A 165 -1.33 -18.79 9.34
N ARG A 166 -1.52 -17.82 10.24
CA ARG A 166 -0.78 -17.68 11.49
C ARG A 166 -1.72 -17.59 12.66
#